data_de9ae4d3fe66fa34b14dd7431260c050
#
_entry.id   de9ae4d3fe66fa34b14dd7431260c050
#
_cell.length_a   1.000
_cell.length_b   1.000
_cell.length_c   1.000
_cell.angle_alpha   90.00
_cell.angle_beta   90.00
_cell.angle_gamma   90.00
#
_symmetry.space_group_name_H-M   'P 1'
#
loop_
_entity.id
_entity.type
_entity.pdbx_description
1 polymer ?
#
loop_
_entity_poly.entity_id
_entity_poly.type
_entity_poly.pdbx_seq_one_letter_code
_entity_poly.pdbx_strand_id
1 'polypeptide(L)'
;MGIENYSNPELSQLLTRIDGATPVERLKALREAVSGRIVFTTSFGIEDQALAHLIFRRRLDIEVVTLDTGRLFPSTYELWAETEARYGIRIRSYHPDPAALAAQIADAGVNGFYYSKEARPGCCHVRKVEPLGRALKGASAWVTGLRADQSGKRG
;
A
#
# COMPACT_ATOMS: atom_id res chain seq x y z
N MET A 1 -3.86 -24.26 -2.57
CA MET A 1 -4.32 -23.48 -3.74
C MET A 1 -3.11 -23.25 -4.61
N GLY A 2 -3.12 -23.84 -5.82
CA GLY A 2 -1.96 -24.01 -6.67
C GLY A 2 -1.36 -22.68 -7.08
N ILE A 3 -0.04 -22.65 -7.11
CA ILE A 3 0.76 -21.62 -7.78
C ILE A 3 0.44 -21.78 -9.27
N GLU A 4 -0.45 -20.93 -9.78
CA GLU A 4 -0.68 -20.88 -11.23
C GLU A 4 0.66 -20.60 -11.90
N ASN A 5 0.94 -21.35 -12.95
CA ASN A 5 2.13 -21.34 -13.77
C ASN A 5 2.44 -19.92 -14.25
N TYR A 6 3.20 -19.17 -13.49
CA TYR A 6 3.81 -17.92 -13.97
C TYR A 6 4.89 -18.32 -14.98
N SER A 7 4.59 -18.18 -16.25
CA SER A 7 5.49 -18.49 -17.37
C SER A 7 6.71 -17.55 -17.47
N ASN A 8 6.95 -16.73 -16.43
CA ASN A 8 8.14 -15.89 -16.35
C ASN A 8 9.21 -16.57 -15.47
N PRO A 9 10.34 -17.04 -16.07
CA PRO A 9 11.42 -17.69 -15.34
C PRO A 9 12.01 -16.84 -14.21
N GLU A 10 12.09 -15.52 -14.40
CA GLU A 10 12.63 -14.58 -13.41
C GLU A 10 11.74 -14.53 -12.15
N LEU A 11 10.42 -14.52 -12.35
CA LEU A 11 9.47 -14.56 -11.23
C LEU A 11 9.55 -15.89 -10.48
N SER A 12 9.67 -17.01 -11.18
CA SER A 12 9.84 -18.34 -10.55
C SER A 12 11.11 -18.43 -9.73
N GLN A 13 12.23 -17.90 -10.23
CA GLN A 13 13.49 -17.83 -9.49
C GLN A 13 13.37 -16.93 -8.25
N LEU A 14 12.70 -15.78 -8.37
CA LEU A 14 12.47 -14.90 -7.24
C LEU A 14 11.63 -15.60 -6.17
N LEU A 15 10.54 -16.26 -6.54
CA LEU A 15 9.68 -16.99 -5.61
C LEU A 15 10.43 -18.06 -4.84
N THR A 16 11.29 -18.83 -5.52
CA THR A 16 12.16 -19.83 -4.87
C THR A 16 13.14 -19.17 -3.90
N ARG A 17 13.70 -18.02 -4.27
CA ARG A 17 14.67 -17.29 -3.46
C ARG A 17 14.06 -16.68 -2.19
N ILE A 18 12.80 -16.28 -2.23
CA ILE A 18 12.11 -15.66 -1.08
C ILE A 18 11.37 -16.67 -0.20
N ASP A 19 11.28 -17.92 -0.62
CA ASP A 19 10.68 -18.97 0.19
C ASP A 19 11.52 -19.24 1.45
N GLY A 20 10.87 -19.21 2.62
CA GLY A 20 11.53 -19.33 3.92
C GLY A 20 12.42 -18.14 4.33
N ALA A 21 12.63 -17.14 3.47
CA ALA A 21 13.47 -15.98 3.76
C ALA A 21 12.80 -15.02 4.76
N THR A 22 13.63 -14.32 5.53
CA THR A 22 13.18 -13.25 6.44
C THR A 22 12.61 -12.07 5.64
N PRO A 23 11.76 -11.21 6.24
CA PRO A 23 11.21 -10.05 5.55
C PRO A 23 12.26 -9.13 4.92
N VAL A 24 13.39 -8.93 5.58
CA VAL A 24 14.47 -8.10 5.03
C VAL A 24 15.15 -8.75 3.82
N GLU A 25 15.34 -10.05 3.84
CA GLU A 25 15.90 -10.81 2.71
C GLU A 25 14.95 -10.80 1.52
N ARG A 26 13.64 -10.94 1.76
CA ARG A 26 12.60 -10.82 0.72
C ARG A 26 12.62 -9.45 0.05
N LEU A 27 12.68 -8.37 0.83
CA LEU A 27 12.74 -7.00 0.29
C LEU A 27 14.01 -6.76 -0.53
N LYS A 28 15.17 -7.28 -0.07
CA LYS A 28 16.43 -7.20 -0.82
C LYS A 28 16.35 -7.98 -2.12
N ALA A 29 15.91 -9.23 -2.05
CA ALA A 29 15.76 -10.09 -3.23
C ALA A 29 14.81 -9.47 -4.27
N LEU A 30 13.69 -8.89 -3.82
CA LEU A 30 12.77 -8.16 -4.68
C LEU A 30 13.47 -6.98 -5.36
N ARG A 31 14.21 -6.14 -4.59
CA ARG A 31 14.91 -4.98 -5.16
C ARG A 31 15.97 -5.38 -6.18
N GLU A 32 16.68 -6.48 -5.96
CA GLU A 32 17.69 -6.99 -6.88
C GLU A 32 17.10 -7.59 -8.17
N ALA A 33 15.94 -8.24 -8.06
CA ALA A 33 15.28 -8.87 -9.21
C ALA A 33 14.48 -7.90 -10.08
N VAL A 34 13.97 -6.79 -9.52
CA VAL A 34 13.10 -5.85 -10.23
C VAL A 34 13.90 -4.60 -10.60
N SER A 35 14.09 -4.33 -11.87
CA SER A 35 14.85 -3.18 -12.36
C SER A 35 14.10 -1.85 -12.33
N GLY A 36 12.78 -1.85 -12.15
CA GLY A 36 11.95 -0.66 -12.20
C GLY A 36 11.61 -0.08 -10.82
N ARG A 37 10.64 0.81 -10.81
CA ARG A 37 10.10 1.45 -9.60
C ARG A 37 9.36 0.42 -8.76
N ILE A 38 9.73 0.31 -7.47
CA ILE A 38 9.01 -0.50 -6.49
C ILE A 38 8.30 0.44 -5.53
N VAL A 39 7.02 0.20 -5.29
CA VAL A 39 6.20 0.99 -4.37
C VAL A 39 5.77 0.13 -3.19
N PHE A 40 5.96 0.63 -1.99
CA PHE A 40 5.35 0.11 -0.77
C PHE A 40 4.27 1.07 -0.30
N THR A 41 3.04 0.59 -0.18
CA THR A 41 1.93 1.38 0.37
C THR A 41 1.78 1.10 1.85
N THR A 42 1.85 2.16 2.69
CA THR A 42 1.65 2.05 4.13
C THR A 42 0.31 2.64 4.56
N SER A 43 -0.38 1.94 5.44
CA SER A 43 -1.52 2.43 6.21
C SER A 43 -1.15 2.77 7.66
N PHE A 44 0.14 2.70 7.98
CA PHE A 44 0.72 2.85 9.32
C PHE A 44 0.28 1.77 10.32
N GLY A 45 -0.29 0.66 9.85
CA GLY A 45 -0.50 -0.53 10.68
C GLY A 45 0.82 -1.15 11.14
N ILE A 46 0.76 -2.05 12.12
CA ILE A 46 1.96 -2.61 12.74
C ILE A 46 2.84 -3.37 11.74
N GLU A 47 2.24 -4.10 10.80
CA GLU A 47 2.96 -4.81 9.74
C GLU A 47 3.63 -3.82 8.78
N ASP A 48 2.91 -2.76 8.42
CA ASP A 48 3.44 -1.71 7.55
C ASP A 48 4.60 -0.97 8.21
N GLN A 49 4.51 -0.69 9.51
CA GLN A 49 5.59 -0.06 10.27
C GLN A 49 6.82 -0.94 10.34
N ALA A 50 6.65 -2.26 10.49
CA ALA A 50 7.78 -3.19 10.44
C ALA A 50 8.49 -3.18 9.09
N LEU A 51 7.73 -3.20 7.97
CA LEU A 51 8.29 -3.14 6.62
C LEU A 51 8.94 -1.77 6.34
N ALA A 52 8.28 -0.67 6.71
CA ALA A 52 8.81 0.69 6.57
C ALA A 52 10.15 0.83 7.32
N HIS A 53 10.22 0.30 8.56
CA HIS A 53 11.46 0.28 9.33
C HIS A 53 12.60 -0.42 8.57
N LEU A 54 12.34 -1.60 8.00
CA LEU A 54 13.35 -2.34 7.23
C LEU A 54 13.79 -1.57 5.99
N ILE A 55 12.85 -0.98 5.25
CA ILE A 55 13.13 -0.17 4.05
C ILE A 55 14.02 1.03 4.41
N PHE A 56 13.64 1.81 5.41
CA PHE A 56 14.37 3.03 5.79
C PHE A 56 15.73 2.72 6.43
N ARG A 57 15.79 1.77 7.37
CA ARG A 57 17.04 1.41 8.05
C ARG A 57 18.06 0.79 7.10
N ARG A 58 17.64 0.04 6.12
CA ARG A 58 18.51 -0.59 5.12
C ARG A 58 18.71 0.28 3.88
N ARG A 59 18.06 1.43 3.81
CA ARG A 59 18.10 2.37 2.66
C ARG A 59 17.80 1.65 1.35
N LEU A 60 16.79 0.78 1.38
CA LEU A 60 16.36 0.08 0.18
C LEU A 60 15.69 1.08 -0.77
N ASP A 61 16.00 0.98 -2.05
CA ASP A 61 15.37 1.78 -3.10
C ASP A 61 13.95 1.27 -3.40
N ILE A 62 13.06 1.47 -2.43
CA ILE A 62 11.63 1.17 -2.46
C ILE A 62 10.90 2.44 -2.01
N GLU A 63 10.08 2.99 -2.89
CA GLU A 63 9.32 4.19 -2.58
C GLU A 63 8.18 3.88 -1.60
N VAL A 64 8.20 4.52 -0.43
CA VAL A 64 7.12 4.39 0.55
C VAL A 64 6.10 5.50 0.32
N VAL A 65 4.84 5.10 0.13
CA VAL A 65 3.73 6.04 -0.10
C VAL A 65 2.56 5.71 0.81
N THR A 66 1.67 6.69 1.03
CA THR A 66 0.43 6.50 1.77
C THR A 66 -0.77 7.07 1.02
N LEU A 67 -1.95 6.57 1.33
CA LEU A 67 -3.22 7.10 0.84
C LEU A 67 -3.89 7.89 1.97
N ASP A 68 -3.94 9.20 1.84
CA ASP A 68 -4.76 10.01 2.74
C ASP A 68 -6.18 10.10 2.19
N THR A 69 -7.05 9.34 2.77
CA THR A 69 -8.46 9.25 2.37
C THR A 69 -9.29 10.47 2.79
N GLY A 70 -8.71 11.40 3.57
CA GLY A 70 -9.43 12.45 4.28
C GLY A 70 -10.32 11.93 5.42
N ARG A 71 -10.12 10.66 5.82
CA ARG A 71 -10.87 9.96 6.86
C ARG A 71 -9.97 9.08 7.73
N LEU A 72 -8.69 9.43 7.82
CA LEU A 72 -7.78 8.77 8.74
C LEU A 72 -8.04 9.25 10.17
N PHE A 73 -7.74 8.39 11.14
CA PHE A 73 -7.80 8.77 12.55
C PHE A 73 -6.70 9.80 12.89
N PRO A 74 -6.92 10.72 13.85
CA PRO A 74 -5.88 11.64 14.31
C PRO A 74 -4.57 10.94 14.67
N SER A 75 -4.63 9.82 15.38
CA SER A 75 -3.47 9.01 15.73
C SER A 75 -2.69 8.47 14.52
N THR A 76 -3.33 8.31 13.37
CA THR A 76 -2.63 7.91 12.14
C THR A 76 -1.77 9.06 11.60
N TYR A 77 -2.27 10.29 11.65
CA TYR A 77 -1.48 11.48 11.27
C TYR A 77 -0.31 11.73 12.23
N GLU A 78 -0.54 11.54 13.53
CA GLU A 78 0.51 11.62 14.55
C GLU A 78 1.62 10.60 14.27
N LEU A 79 1.26 9.33 14.08
CA LEU A 79 2.21 8.27 13.76
C LEU A 79 2.93 8.50 12.43
N TRP A 80 2.25 9.06 11.44
CA TRP A 80 2.88 9.46 10.18
C TRP A 80 3.96 10.52 10.41
N ALA A 81 3.61 11.59 11.14
CA ALA A 81 4.57 12.66 11.46
C ALA A 81 5.76 12.14 12.29
N GLU A 82 5.51 11.28 13.27
CA GLU A 82 6.56 10.64 14.07
C GLU A 82 7.47 9.73 13.21
N THR A 83 6.89 9.00 12.27
CA THR A 83 7.65 8.15 11.34
C THR A 83 8.58 9.00 10.47
N GLU A 84 8.09 10.08 9.90
CA GLU A 84 8.91 11.01 9.12
C GLU A 84 10.04 11.63 9.93
N ALA A 85 9.73 12.07 11.15
CA ALA A 85 10.72 12.66 12.05
C ALA A 85 11.79 11.65 12.45
N ARG A 86 11.38 10.41 12.78
CA ARG A 86 12.30 9.33 13.21
C ARG A 86 13.32 8.95 12.15
N TYR A 87 12.91 8.91 10.88
CA TYR A 87 13.78 8.48 9.78
C TYR A 87 14.37 9.63 8.97
N GLY A 88 13.97 10.87 9.25
CA GLY A 88 14.43 12.06 8.52
C GLY A 88 14.00 12.05 7.04
N ILE A 89 12.79 11.56 6.76
CA ILE A 89 12.27 11.37 5.39
C ILE A 89 10.92 12.09 5.23
N ARG A 90 10.42 12.10 3.99
CA ARG A 90 9.03 12.45 3.68
C ARG A 90 8.35 11.29 2.97
N ILE A 91 7.16 10.92 3.44
CA ILE A 91 6.32 9.90 2.83
C ILE A 91 5.36 10.59 1.87
N ARG A 92 5.44 10.24 0.59
CA ARG A 92 4.56 10.79 -0.42
C ARG A 92 3.13 10.34 -0.19
N SER A 93 2.20 11.30 -0.13
CA SER A 93 0.77 11.02 0.05
C SER A 93 0.00 11.20 -1.25
N TYR A 94 -1.01 10.34 -1.42
CA TYR A 94 -1.99 10.44 -2.50
C TYR A 94 -3.37 10.67 -1.89
N HIS A 95 -4.07 11.66 -2.41
CA HIS A 95 -5.35 12.12 -1.93
C HIS A 95 -6.43 11.84 -2.97
N PRO A 96 -7.71 11.74 -2.57
CA PRO A 96 -8.83 11.70 -3.51
C PRO A 96 -8.80 12.89 -4.47
N ASP A 97 -9.23 12.68 -5.70
CA ASP A 97 -9.47 13.80 -6.62
C ASP A 97 -10.55 14.74 -6.04
N PRO A 98 -10.30 16.04 -5.94
CA PRO A 98 -11.23 16.97 -5.27
C PRO A 98 -12.60 17.03 -5.92
N ALA A 99 -12.68 16.96 -7.25
CA ALA A 99 -13.97 17.03 -7.96
C ALA A 99 -14.77 15.74 -7.77
N ALA A 100 -14.10 14.57 -7.89
CA ALA A 100 -14.73 13.28 -7.64
C ALA A 100 -15.21 13.14 -6.18
N LEU A 101 -14.40 13.65 -5.23
CA LEU A 101 -14.77 13.65 -3.81
C LEU A 101 -15.98 14.55 -3.55
N ALA A 102 -16.02 15.76 -4.11
CA ALA A 102 -17.14 16.67 -3.98
C ALA A 102 -18.44 16.07 -4.55
N ALA A 103 -18.38 15.46 -5.72
CA ALA A 103 -19.50 14.78 -6.35
C ALA A 103 -20.01 13.61 -5.49
N GLN A 104 -19.12 12.77 -4.98
CA GLN A 104 -19.47 11.65 -4.11
C GLN A 104 -20.13 12.11 -2.80
N ILE A 105 -19.67 13.22 -2.20
CA ILE A 105 -20.27 13.78 -1.00
C ILE A 105 -21.64 14.41 -1.30
N ALA A 106 -21.80 15.07 -2.44
CA ALA A 106 -23.08 15.65 -2.85
C ALA A 106 -24.16 14.58 -3.08
N ASP A 107 -23.78 13.44 -3.66
CA ASP A 107 -24.67 12.32 -3.94
C ASP A 107 -25.01 11.50 -2.69
N ALA A 108 -24.01 11.01 -1.98
CA ALA A 108 -24.19 10.05 -0.88
C ALA A 108 -24.17 10.68 0.52
N GLY A 109 -23.86 11.98 0.63
CA GLY A 109 -23.64 12.65 1.90
C GLY A 109 -22.29 12.36 2.52
N VAL A 110 -21.91 13.20 3.48
CA VAL A 110 -20.56 13.12 4.12
C VAL A 110 -20.30 11.78 4.83
N ASN A 111 -21.34 11.12 5.33
CA ASN A 111 -21.30 9.84 6.05
C ASN A 111 -22.10 8.73 5.37
N GLY A 112 -22.43 8.86 4.08
CA GLY A 112 -23.26 7.89 3.36
C GLY A 112 -22.78 6.44 3.45
N PHE A 113 -21.46 6.23 3.50
CA PHE A 113 -20.83 4.90 3.67
C PHE A 113 -21.15 4.21 5.02
N TYR A 114 -21.62 4.94 6.05
CA TYR A 114 -22.09 4.35 7.29
C TYR A 114 -23.51 3.81 7.16
N TYR A 115 -24.37 4.48 6.40
CA TYR A 115 -25.81 4.21 6.35
C TYR A 115 -26.19 3.26 5.23
N SER A 116 -25.36 3.08 4.20
CA SER A 116 -25.64 2.23 3.05
C SER A 116 -24.43 1.36 2.70
N LYS A 117 -24.68 0.04 2.57
CA LYS A 117 -23.68 -0.89 2.06
C LYS A 117 -23.37 -0.62 0.58
N GLU A 118 -24.39 -0.18 -0.17
CA GLU A 118 -24.33 0.13 -1.59
C GLU A 118 -23.46 1.36 -1.87
N ALA A 119 -23.42 2.34 -0.94
CA ALA A 119 -22.58 3.53 -1.05
C ALA A 119 -21.10 3.29 -0.73
N ARG A 120 -20.77 2.18 -0.04
CA ARG A 120 -19.38 1.88 0.37
C ARG A 120 -18.42 1.66 -0.80
N PRO A 121 -18.77 0.91 -1.86
CA PRO A 121 -17.89 0.74 -3.02
C PRO A 121 -17.52 2.06 -3.69
N GLY A 122 -18.49 2.96 -3.89
CA GLY A 122 -18.26 4.28 -4.45
C GLY A 122 -17.33 5.14 -3.60
N CYS A 123 -17.56 5.15 -2.29
CA CYS A 123 -16.70 5.84 -1.33
C CYS A 123 -15.27 5.27 -1.35
N CYS A 124 -15.12 3.94 -1.33
CA CYS A 124 -13.82 3.27 -1.41
C CYS A 124 -13.12 3.55 -2.74
N HIS A 125 -13.86 3.57 -3.85
CA HIS A 125 -13.31 3.87 -5.15
C HIS A 125 -12.67 5.27 -5.18
N VAL A 126 -13.43 6.29 -4.83
CA VAL A 126 -12.96 7.68 -4.85
C VAL A 126 -11.80 7.91 -3.86
N ARG A 127 -11.89 7.36 -2.66
CA ARG A 127 -10.95 7.67 -1.59
C ARG A 127 -9.72 6.76 -1.55
N LYS A 128 -9.77 5.57 -2.16
CA LYS A 128 -8.69 4.59 -2.07
C LYS A 128 -8.28 4.04 -3.44
N VAL A 129 -9.22 3.52 -4.24
CA VAL A 129 -8.88 2.76 -5.45
C VAL A 129 -8.26 3.67 -6.51
N GLU A 130 -8.88 4.83 -6.76
CA GLU A 130 -8.37 5.80 -7.72
C GLU A 130 -7.00 6.36 -7.28
N PRO A 131 -6.83 6.89 -6.04
CA PRO A 131 -5.52 7.34 -5.57
C PRO A 131 -4.45 6.25 -5.58
N LEU A 132 -4.81 5.01 -5.25
CA LEU A 132 -3.90 3.86 -5.36
C LEU A 132 -3.45 3.63 -6.79
N GLY A 133 -4.36 3.70 -7.75
CA GLY A 133 -4.03 3.59 -9.18
C GLY A 133 -3.00 4.63 -9.61
N ARG A 134 -3.12 5.88 -9.14
CA ARG A 134 -2.11 6.92 -9.38
C ARG A 134 -0.78 6.62 -8.69
N ALA A 135 -0.82 6.15 -7.45
CA ALA A 135 0.38 5.79 -6.69
C ALA A 135 1.17 4.67 -7.39
N LEU A 136 0.49 3.69 -7.96
CA LEU A 136 1.09 2.53 -8.62
C LEU A 136 1.41 2.74 -10.10
N LYS A 137 1.01 3.86 -10.69
CA LYS A 137 1.26 4.13 -12.12
C LYS A 137 2.76 4.08 -12.42
N GLY A 138 3.14 3.19 -13.33
CA GLY A 138 4.54 2.98 -13.71
C GLY A 138 5.38 2.20 -12.69
N ALA A 139 4.76 1.62 -11.66
CA ALA A 139 5.47 0.71 -10.75
C ALA A 139 5.66 -0.66 -11.41
N SER A 140 6.86 -1.23 -11.24
CA SER A 140 7.18 -2.59 -11.68
C SER A 140 6.85 -3.64 -10.62
N ALA A 141 6.77 -3.22 -9.33
CA ALA A 141 6.33 -4.06 -8.24
C ALA A 141 5.62 -3.25 -7.16
N TRP A 142 4.71 -3.91 -6.47
CA TRP A 142 3.97 -3.36 -5.33
C TRP A 142 4.14 -4.26 -4.10
N VAL A 143 4.53 -3.63 -3.00
CA VAL A 143 4.69 -4.27 -1.68
C VAL A 143 3.55 -3.81 -0.77
N THR A 144 2.98 -4.73 -0.04
CA THR A 144 1.95 -4.47 0.97
C THR A 144 2.27 -5.20 2.27
N GLY A 145 1.80 -4.68 3.41
CA GLY A 145 1.90 -5.33 4.72
C GLY A 145 0.82 -6.40 4.97
N LEU A 146 0.11 -6.84 3.94
CA LEU A 146 -0.92 -7.88 4.08
C LEU A 146 -0.29 -9.24 4.40
N ARG A 147 -0.79 -9.88 5.46
CA ARG A 147 -0.43 -11.26 5.78
C ARG A 147 -1.26 -12.24 4.96
N ALA A 148 -0.69 -13.43 4.72
CA ALA A 148 -1.37 -14.48 3.95
C ALA A 148 -2.73 -14.89 4.56
N ASP A 149 -2.85 -14.89 5.89
CA ASP A 149 -4.09 -15.21 6.61
C ASP A 149 -5.19 -14.14 6.47
N GLN A 150 -4.84 -12.93 6.05
CA GLN A 150 -5.77 -11.83 5.80
C GLN A 150 -6.33 -11.85 4.37
N SER A 151 -5.68 -12.52 3.44
CA SER A 151 -6.08 -12.58 2.03
C SER A 151 -7.27 -13.51 1.78
N GLY A 152 -7.50 -14.53 2.63
CA GLY A 152 -8.57 -15.53 2.49
C GLY A 152 -9.98 -15.05 2.90
N LYS A 153 -10.14 -13.86 3.46
CA LYS A 153 -11.41 -13.34 3.97
C LYS A 153 -12.05 -12.25 3.12
N ARG A 154 -11.52 -11.97 1.94
CA ARG A 154 -12.02 -10.93 1.03
C ARG A 154 -12.51 -11.52 -0.30
N GLY A 155 -13.27 -12.62 -0.19
CA GLY A 155 -14.08 -13.14 -1.27
C GLY A 155 -15.50 -12.57 -1.21
#